data_d48beaae8032a6f7880aa033f13caa2c
#
_entry.id   d48beaae8032a6f7880aa033f13caa2c
#
_cell.length_a   1.000
_cell.length_b   1.000
_cell.length_c   1.000
_cell.angle_alpha   90.00
_cell.angle_beta   90.00
_cell.angle_gamma   90.00
#
_symmetry.space_group_name_H-M   'P 1'
#
loop_
_entity.id
_entity.type
_entity.pdbx_description
1 polymer ?
#
loop_
_entity_poly.entity_id
_entity_poly.type
_entity_poly.pdbx_seq_one_letter_code
_entity_poly.pdbx_strand_id
1 'polypeptide(L)'
;MRYIEFEKIVETVESLCISAGYELPEDVLAALEEAARKESNPGAVKILEQLIENARIAADEKIPLCQDTGLAVVFVEQGSEVAVARPAGQAQATLFDAINAGVAAGFQKGHLRKSVVADPLRRKDPGHKTQDSRLKTKDSGLWSGVCGLESYNTPAIIHHVIVPGDKLKLTVMTKGGGCENKSRFKMFRPTAEKGQIIDWIVDVVNSAGADACPPFVVGVGIGGDFELSCLLSKKALCRNLAQKNSDEFYAELEVDLLSRINALGLGPQGLGGDTTALAVLVETAACHIASLPVAVNIECHSHRHKTAII
;
A
#
# COMPACT_ATOMS: atom_id res chain seq x y z
N MET A 1 14.44 18.31 -21.56
CA MET A 1 14.63 17.91 -20.17
C MET A 1 13.87 18.89 -19.29
N ARG A 2 12.87 18.42 -18.56
CA ARG A 2 12.08 19.22 -17.63
C ARG A 2 12.68 19.06 -16.23
N TYR A 3 12.93 20.16 -15.55
CA TYR A 3 13.44 20.15 -14.18
C TYR A 3 12.29 20.36 -13.21
N ILE A 4 12.18 19.48 -12.21
CA ILE A 4 11.22 19.61 -11.11
C ILE A 4 12.02 19.92 -9.85
N GLU A 5 11.65 21.02 -9.17
CA GLU A 5 12.33 21.47 -7.96
C GLU A 5 12.22 20.40 -6.85
N PHE A 6 13.31 20.21 -6.13
CA PHE A 6 13.40 19.27 -5.01
C PHE A 6 12.29 19.53 -3.97
N GLU A 7 12.13 20.80 -3.59
CA GLU A 7 11.14 21.25 -2.63
C GLU A 7 9.71 20.95 -3.10
N LYS A 8 9.44 21.07 -4.40
CA LYS A 8 8.14 20.73 -4.97
C LYS A 8 7.80 19.24 -4.79
N ILE A 9 8.80 18.36 -4.91
CA ILE A 9 8.63 16.93 -4.67
C ILE A 9 8.36 16.67 -3.18
N VAL A 10 9.14 17.32 -2.30
CA VAL A 10 8.96 17.25 -0.84
C VAL A 10 7.53 17.63 -0.44
N GLU A 11 7.07 18.83 -0.87
CA GLU A 11 5.72 19.32 -0.57
C GLU A 11 4.62 18.41 -1.11
N THR A 12 4.82 17.87 -2.32
CA THR A 12 3.85 16.94 -2.93
C THR A 12 3.74 15.67 -2.12
N VAL A 13 4.87 15.04 -1.76
CA VAL A 13 4.88 13.79 -0.97
C VAL A 13 4.36 14.04 0.45
N GLU A 14 4.70 15.16 1.07
CA GLU A 14 4.15 15.59 2.36
C GLU A 14 2.62 15.64 2.31
N SER A 15 2.06 16.34 1.34
CA SER A 15 0.61 16.46 1.15
C SER A 15 -0.05 15.11 0.89
N LEU A 16 0.56 14.25 0.07
CA LEU A 16 0.06 12.89 -0.19
C LEU A 16 0.05 12.01 1.06
N CYS A 17 1.08 12.10 1.92
CA CYS A 17 1.12 11.35 3.18
C CYS A 17 0.00 11.81 4.13
N ILE A 18 -0.20 13.11 4.27
CA ILE A 18 -1.23 13.67 5.15
C ILE A 18 -2.62 13.29 4.66
N SER A 19 -2.92 13.54 3.39
CA SER A 19 -4.23 13.23 2.83
C SER A 19 -4.51 11.72 2.80
N ALA A 20 -3.50 10.88 2.48
CA ALA A 20 -3.65 9.42 2.62
C ALA A 20 -3.81 8.98 4.09
N GLY A 21 -3.32 9.73 5.06
CA GLY A 21 -3.49 9.44 6.48
C GLY A 21 -4.90 9.72 7.00
N TYR A 22 -5.59 10.69 6.40
CA TYR A 22 -6.87 11.22 6.89
C TYR A 22 -8.08 10.76 6.07
N GLU A 23 -7.90 10.55 4.77
CA GLU A 23 -8.99 10.39 3.83
C GLU A 23 -8.93 9.06 3.10
N LEU A 24 -10.03 8.30 3.12
CA LEU A 24 -10.19 7.20 2.18
C LEU A 24 -10.26 7.72 0.74
N PRO A 25 -9.77 6.95 -0.26
CA PRO A 25 -10.15 7.17 -1.65
C PRO A 25 -11.67 7.09 -1.83
N GLU A 26 -12.21 7.90 -2.75
CA GLU A 26 -13.67 7.98 -2.99
C GLU A 26 -14.27 6.63 -3.39
N ASP A 27 -13.56 5.83 -4.16
CA ASP A 27 -13.98 4.50 -4.59
C ASP A 27 -14.04 3.49 -3.43
N VAL A 28 -13.15 3.61 -2.45
CA VAL A 28 -13.15 2.78 -1.24
C VAL A 28 -14.34 3.15 -0.35
N LEU A 29 -14.60 4.44 -0.16
CA LEU A 29 -15.75 4.91 0.60
C LEU A 29 -17.07 4.48 -0.08
N ALA A 30 -17.17 4.64 -1.39
CA ALA A 30 -18.32 4.19 -2.17
C ALA A 30 -18.53 2.66 -2.07
N ALA A 31 -17.45 1.88 -2.06
CA ALA A 31 -17.53 0.43 -1.89
C ALA A 31 -18.01 0.04 -0.48
N LEU A 32 -17.60 0.75 0.57
CA LEU A 32 -18.11 0.55 1.93
C LEU A 32 -19.61 0.90 2.02
N GLU A 33 -20.03 2.01 1.43
CA GLU A 33 -21.43 2.43 1.38
C GLU A 33 -22.31 1.44 0.61
N GLU A 34 -21.80 0.89 -0.50
CA GLU A 34 -22.49 -0.14 -1.26
C GLU A 34 -22.58 -1.46 -0.48
N ALA A 35 -21.50 -1.83 0.22
CA ALA A 35 -21.49 -2.98 1.11
C ALA A 35 -22.55 -2.84 2.21
N ALA A 36 -22.64 -1.68 2.86
CA ALA A 36 -23.65 -1.43 3.89
C ALA A 36 -25.10 -1.53 3.37
N ARG A 37 -25.34 -1.13 2.11
CA ARG A 37 -26.66 -1.26 1.48
C ARG A 37 -27.05 -2.71 1.14
N LYS A 38 -26.06 -3.57 0.84
CA LYS A 38 -26.29 -4.96 0.41
C LYS A 38 -26.21 -5.98 1.52
N GLU A 39 -25.60 -5.61 2.63
CA GLU A 39 -25.35 -6.50 3.76
C GLU A 39 -26.68 -6.98 4.39
N SER A 40 -26.83 -8.29 4.56
CA SER A 40 -28.02 -8.89 5.11
C SER A 40 -28.01 -9.03 6.64
N ASN A 41 -26.82 -9.04 7.26
CA ASN A 41 -26.66 -9.14 8.69
C ASN A 41 -26.78 -7.76 9.36
N PRO A 42 -27.79 -7.51 10.20
CA PRO A 42 -27.98 -6.20 10.84
C PRO A 42 -26.81 -5.76 11.75
N GLY A 43 -26.06 -6.72 12.31
CA GLY A 43 -24.86 -6.45 13.10
C GLY A 43 -23.72 -5.95 12.21
N ALA A 44 -23.53 -6.60 11.06
CA ALA A 44 -22.52 -6.19 10.07
C ALA A 44 -22.83 -4.84 9.43
N VAL A 45 -24.13 -4.54 9.16
CA VAL A 45 -24.54 -3.20 8.69
C VAL A 45 -24.08 -2.12 9.64
N LYS A 46 -24.35 -2.27 10.96
CA LYS A 46 -23.92 -1.29 11.97
C LYS A 46 -22.41 -1.09 12.01
N ILE A 47 -21.64 -2.16 11.80
CA ILE A 47 -20.18 -2.07 11.75
C ILE A 47 -19.74 -1.29 10.51
N LEU A 48 -20.30 -1.57 9.34
CA LEU A 48 -20.01 -0.83 8.11
C LEU A 48 -20.36 0.65 8.25
N GLU A 49 -21.51 0.98 8.85
CA GLU A 49 -21.91 2.36 9.16
C GLU A 49 -20.89 3.06 10.09
N GLN A 50 -20.37 2.35 11.10
CA GLN A 50 -19.33 2.88 11.98
C GLN A 50 -18.00 3.12 11.25
N LEU A 51 -17.61 2.23 10.31
CA LEU A 51 -16.42 2.41 9.49
C LEU A 51 -16.55 3.64 8.56
N ILE A 52 -17.72 3.81 7.95
CA ILE A 52 -18.04 4.98 7.12
C ILE A 52 -18.01 6.27 7.94
N GLU A 53 -18.63 6.26 9.10
CA GLU A 53 -18.64 7.43 10.01
C GLU A 53 -17.23 7.78 10.50
N ASN A 54 -16.42 6.77 10.89
CA ASN A 54 -15.02 7.00 11.24
C ASN A 54 -14.22 7.64 10.09
N ALA A 55 -14.46 7.23 8.85
CA ALA A 55 -13.81 7.82 7.69
C ALA A 55 -14.20 9.29 7.48
N ARG A 56 -15.48 9.63 7.71
CA ARG A 56 -15.98 11.02 7.63
C ARG A 56 -15.39 11.89 8.73
N ILE A 57 -15.43 11.43 9.99
CA ILE A 57 -14.84 12.16 11.13
C ILE A 57 -13.34 12.42 10.87
N ALA A 58 -12.58 11.41 10.41
CA ALA A 58 -11.16 11.56 10.14
C ALA A 58 -10.86 12.63 9.08
N ALA A 59 -11.66 12.66 8.01
CA ALA A 59 -11.52 13.65 6.94
C ALA A 59 -11.92 15.06 7.38
N ASP A 60 -13.05 15.20 8.09
CA ASP A 60 -13.61 16.48 8.51
C ASP A 60 -12.78 17.15 9.62
N GLU A 61 -12.34 16.37 10.61
CA GLU A 61 -11.54 16.85 11.73
C GLU A 61 -10.03 16.86 11.44
N LYS A 62 -9.61 16.34 10.27
CA LYS A 62 -8.20 16.24 9.86
C LYS A 62 -7.34 15.50 10.88
N ILE A 63 -7.82 14.35 11.30
CA ILE A 63 -7.12 13.42 12.21
C ILE A 63 -6.82 12.09 11.51
N PRO A 64 -5.81 11.34 12.00
CA PRO A 64 -5.50 10.04 11.42
C PRO A 64 -6.68 9.07 11.47
N LEU A 65 -7.02 8.49 10.31
CA LEU A 65 -8.12 7.53 10.15
C LEU A 65 -7.95 6.27 11.01
N CYS A 66 -6.71 5.85 11.24
CA CYS A 66 -6.37 4.64 11.99
C CYS A 66 -5.13 4.90 12.85
N GLN A 67 -5.07 4.26 14.03
CA GLN A 67 -3.90 4.30 14.91
C GLN A 67 -2.64 3.69 14.28
N ASP A 68 -2.77 2.79 13.29
CA ASP A 68 -1.67 2.27 12.48
C ASP A 68 -1.67 2.97 11.11
N THR A 69 -0.93 4.06 10.99
CA THR A 69 -0.72 4.69 9.70
C THR A 69 0.12 3.78 8.79
N GLY A 70 1.03 3.00 9.37
CA GLY A 70 1.81 1.99 8.66
C GLY A 70 3.05 2.54 7.96
N LEU A 71 3.55 1.78 7.00
CA LEU A 71 4.71 2.13 6.18
C LEU A 71 4.31 3.04 5.03
N ALA A 72 5.17 4.00 4.68
CA ALA A 72 5.04 4.74 3.43
C ALA A 72 5.59 3.90 2.27
N VAL A 73 4.73 3.46 1.37
CA VAL A 73 5.10 2.82 0.10
C VAL A 73 4.86 3.82 -1.01
N VAL A 74 5.89 4.11 -1.80
CA VAL A 74 5.83 5.14 -2.85
C VAL A 74 6.11 4.51 -4.21
N PHE A 75 5.13 4.53 -5.09
CA PHE A 75 5.29 4.17 -6.49
C PHE A 75 5.61 5.44 -7.29
N VAL A 76 6.72 5.40 -8.01
CA VAL A 76 7.25 6.53 -8.79
C VAL A 76 7.29 6.14 -10.27
N GLU A 77 6.54 6.86 -11.08
CA GLU A 77 6.65 6.81 -12.54
C GLU A 77 7.32 8.12 -12.99
N GLN A 78 8.61 8.07 -13.28
CA GLN A 78 9.39 9.23 -13.73
C GLN A 78 9.45 9.25 -15.24
N GLY A 79 8.98 10.34 -15.84
CA GLY A 79 9.16 10.58 -17.27
C GLY A 79 10.64 10.62 -17.65
N SER A 80 11.00 10.02 -18.79
CA SER A 80 12.38 9.99 -19.28
C SER A 80 12.97 11.38 -19.54
N GLU A 81 12.13 12.41 -19.65
CA GLU A 81 12.50 13.82 -19.84
C GLU A 81 12.50 14.62 -18.52
N VAL A 82 12.31 13.95 -17.38
CA VAL A 82 12.28 14.58 -16.05
C VAL A 82 13.64 14.45 -15.36
N ALA A 83 14.13 15.56 -14.82
CA ALA A 83 15.25 15.59 -13.89
C ALA A 83 14.88 16.38 -12.63
N VAL A 84 15.53 16.07 -11.51
CA VAL A 84 15.34 16.81 -10.25
C VAL A 84 16.29 18.01 -10.23
N ALA A 85 15.74 19.21 -10.03
CA ALA A 85 16.53 20.41 -9.74
C ALA A 85 16.99 20.35 -8.28
N ARG A 86 18.30 20.24 -8.08
CA ARG A 86 18.90 20.04 -6.76
C ARG A 86 18.95 21.35 -5.98
N PRO A 87 18.72 21.31 -4.65
CA PRO A 87 18.85 22.51 -3.83
C PRO A 87 20.28 23.08 -3.83
N ALA A 88 20.41 24.38 -3.66
CA ALA A 88 21.71 25.01 -3.51
C ALA A 88 22.49 24.41 -2.34
N GLY A 89 23.74 24.05 -2.58
CA GLY A 89 24.61 23.43 -1.57
C GLY A 89 24.39 21.91 -1.34
N GLN A 90 23.42 21.29 -2.03
CA GLN A 90 23.12 19.85 -1.95
C GLN A 90 23.32 19.15 -3.29
N ALA A 91 24.51 19.23 -3.84
CA ALA A 91 24.84 18.72 -5.17
C ALA A 91 24.60 17.20 -5.36
N GLN A 92 24.48 16.44 -4.27
CA GLN A 92 24.24 15.00 -4.28
C GLN A 92 22.79 14.59 -3.98
N ALA A 93 21.89 15.55 -3.70
CA ALA A 93 20.49 15.27 -3.42
C ALA A 93 19.82 14.56 -4.60
N THR A 94 19.07 13.51 -4.29
CA THR A 94 18.39 12.63 -5.25
C THR A 94 16.88 12.76 -5.15
N LEU A 95 16.16 12.18 -6.11
CA LEU A 95 14.70 12.01 -6.03
C LEU A 95 14.28 11.27 -4.76
N PHE A 96 15.05 10.26 -4.35
CA PHE A 96 14.74 9.46 -3.16
C PHE A 96 14.91 10.25 -1.87
N ASP A 97 15.88 11.17 -1.83
CA ASP A 97 16.03 12.08 -0.70
C ASP A 97 14.85 13.04 -0.59
N ALA A 98 14.35 13.57 -1.71
CA ALA A 98 13.15 14.42 -1.73
C ALA A 98 11.91 13.66 -1.25
N ILE A 99 11.72 12.42 -1.71
CA ILE A 99 10.60 11.57 -1.27
C ILE A 99 10.68 11.30 0.23
N ASN A 100 11.85 10.91 0.75
CA ASN A 100 12.02 10.65 2.18
C ASN A 100 11.84 11.91 3.03
N ALA A 101 12.32 13.06 2.57
CA ALA A 101 12.07 14.33 3.24
C ALA A 101 10.56 14.66 3.30
N GLY A 102 9.84 14.42 2.21
CA GLY A 102 8.38 14.59 2.15
C GLY A 102 7.63 13.64 3.08
N VAL A 103 8.03 12.36 3.12
CA VAL A 103 7.45 11.38 4.07
C VAL A 103 7.70 11.82 5.52
N ALA A 104 8.95 12.19 5.85
CA ALA A 104 9.29 12.68 7.19
C ALA A 104 8.43 13.88 7.61
N ALA A 105 8.32 14.87 6.73
CA ALA A 105 7.52 16.07 6.95
C ALA A 105 6.02 15.73 7.09
N GLY A 106 5.48 14.89 6.22
CA GLY A 106 4.08 14.48 6.23
C GLY A 106 3.70 13.72 7.50
N PHE A 107 4.53 12.77 7.93
CA PHE A 107 4.29 12.02 9.18
C PHE A 107 4.41 12.90 10.42
N GLN A 108 5.29 13.90 10.39
CA GLN A 108 5.43 14.85 11.50
C GLN A 108 4.28 15.83 11.57
N LYS A 109 3.96 16.54 10.47
CA LYS A 109 2.93 17.57 10.43
C LYS A 109 1.52 16.99 10.52
N GLY A 110 1.29 15.81 9.93
CA GLY A 110 0.02 15.09 9.98
C GLY A 110 -0.18 14.29 11.27
N HIS A 111 0.71 14.41 12.27
CA HIS A 111 0.63 13.62 13.52
C HIS A 111 0.42 12.12 13.27
N LEU A 112 0.95 11.61 12.15
CA LEU A 112 0.83 10.22 11.75
C LEU A 112 1.78 9.35 12.60
N ARG A 113 1.33 8.14 12.94
CA ARG A 113 2.14 7.24 13.77
C ARG A 113 3.39 6.77 13.01
N LYS A 114 4.55 7.00 13.61
CA LYS A 114 5.85 6.55 13.11
C LYS A 114 6.06 5.08 13.48
N SER A 115 6.03 4.18 12.51
CA SER A 115 6.02 2.73 12.73
C SER A 115 7.29 2.02 12.25
N VAL A 116 8.19 2.76 11.58
CA VAL A 116 9.47 2.21 11.07
C VAL A 116 10.46 2.06 12.22
N VAL A 117 11.03 0.88 12.37
CA VAL A 117 12.12 0.59 13.33
C VAL A 117 13.46 0.49 12.60
N ALA A 118 14.52 1.05 13.19
CA ALA A 118 15.84 1.08 12.57
C ALA A 118 16.47 -0.31 12.40
N ASP A 119 16.23 -1.20 13.37
CA ASP A 119 16.76 -2.57 13.35
C ASP A 119 15.61 -3.55 13.58
N PRO A 120 15.29 -4.39 12.57
CA PRO A 120 14.12 -5.27 12.63
C PRO A 120 14.24 -6.37 13.71
N LEU A 121 15.45 -6.82 14.04
CA LEU A 121 15.65 -7.86 15.05
C LEU A 121 15.80 -7.27 16.45
N ARG A 122 16.53 -6.18 16.60
CA ARG A 122 16.70 -5.51 17.89
C ARG A 122 15.52 -4.62 18.26
N ARG A 123 14.60 -4.37 17.33
CA ARG A 123 13.37 -3.58 17.51
C ARG A 123 13.62 -2.22 18.15
N LYS A 124 14.76 -1.61 17.85
CA LYS A 124 15.07 -0.26 18.30
C LYS A 124 14.13 0.73 17.62
N ASP A 125 13.47 1.53 18.45
CA ASP A 125 12.64 2.64 17.97
C ASP A 125 13.57 3.72 17.37
N PRO A 126 13.41 4.06 16.08
CA PRO A 126 14.19 5.12 15.47
C PRO A 126 13.84 6.51 16.00
N GLY A 127 12.67 6.65 16.66
CA GLY A 127 12.23 7.91 17.28
C GLY A 127 12.94 8.24 18.60
N HIS A 128 13.63 7.28 19.23
CA HIS A 128 14.49 7.56 20.37
C HIS A 128 15.93 7.79 19.92
N LYS A 129 16.50 8.93 20.28
CA LYS A 129 17.92 9.24 20.12
C LYS A 129 18.73 8.12 20.75
N THR A 130 19.15 7.13 19.96
CA THR A 130 20.18 6.20 20.43
C THR A 130 21.48 6.99 20.47
N GLN A 131 21.98 7.24 21.68
CA GLN A 131 23.36 7.75 21.88
C GLN A 131 24.42 6.73 21.43
N ASP A 132 24.02 5.61 20.86
CA ASP A 132 24.92 4.59 20.36
C ASP A 132 25.53 5.03 19.03
N SER A 133 26.69 5.68 19.14
CA SER A 133 27.52 6.13 18.00
C SER A 133 27.94 4.98 17.07
N ARG A 134 27.76 3.72 17.47
CA ARG A 134 28.05 2.52 16.65
C ARG A 134 26.98 2.25 15.58
N LEU A 135 25.81 2.88 15.67
CA LEU A 135 24.78 2.84 14.62
C LEU A 135 24.97 3.91 13.54
N LYS A 136 26.03 4.70 13.60
CA LYS A 136 26.54 5.45 12.46
C LYS A 136 27.17 4.44 11.51
N THR A 137 26.37 3.76 10.73
CA THR A 137 26.85 2.89 9.66
C THR A 137 27.54 3.77 8.61
N LYS A 138 28.86 3.89 8.75
CA LYS A 138 29.72 4.10 7.59
C LYS A 138 29.54 2.86 6.74
N ASP A 139 29.25 3.05 5.46
CA ASP A 139 29.16 1.98 4.47
C ASP A 139 27.95 1.04 4.60
N SER A 140 26.83 1.50 4.20
CA SER A 140 25.77 0.60 3.73
C SER A 140 25.26 1.15 2.40
N GLY A 141 25.46 0.35 1.35
CA GLY A 141 25.10 0.69 -0.01
C GLY A 141 23.70 1.28 -0.18
N LEU A 142 23.15 1.25 -1.33
CA LEU A 142 21.90 1.75 -1.92
C LEU A 142 20.88 2.58 -1.05
N TRP A 143 20.94 2.51 0.29
CA TRP A 143 19.99 3.14 1.25
C TRP A 143 20.67 4.04 2.30
N SER A 144 21.96 4.31 2.15
CA SER A 144 22.75 4.98 3.21
C SER A 144 22.60 6.50 3.33
N GLY A 145 21.92 7.15 2.42
CA GLY A 145 21.78 8.62 2.40
C GLY A 145 20.89 9.21 3.50
N VAL A 146 20.11 8.39 4.22
CA VAL A 146 19.10 8.86 5.18
C VAL A 146 19.47 8.59 6.65
N CYS A 147 20.64 8.02 6.90
CA CYS A 147 21.16 7.73 8.24
C CYS A 147 21.63 9.01 8.97
N GLY A 148 20.71 9.77 9.49
CA GLY A 148 21.00 10.99 10.26
C GLY A 148 19.77 11.79 10.64
N LEU A 149 18.66 11.53 9.96
CA LEU A 149 17.37 12.07 10.35
C LEU A 149 16.77 11.18 11.44
N GLU A 150 16.26 11.77 12.49
CA GLU A 150 15.33 11.09 13.39
C GLU A 150 14.29 10.44 12.48
N SER A 151 14.12 9.12 12.55
CA SER A 151 13.30 8.39 11.59
C SER A 151 11.84 8.77 11.78
N TYR A 152 11.40 9.73 11.03
CA TYR A 152 9.99 10.12 10.92
C TYR A 152 9.24 9.21 9.96
N ASN A 153 9.27 7.89 10.24
CA ASN A 153 8.70 6.82 9.40
C ASN A 153 9.45 6.63 8.06
N THR A 154 10.75 6.89 8.08
CA THR A 154 11.67 6.70 6.97
C THR A 154 12.70 5.60 7.28
N PRO A 155 13.31 4.97 6.26
CA PRO A 155 13.09 5.23 4.84
C PRO A 155 11.73 4.73 4.34
N ALA A 156 11.17 5.40 3.35
CA ALA A 156 10.05 4.89 2.60
C ALA A 156 10.44 3.67 1.74
N ILE A 157 9.49 2.79 1.43
CA ILE A 157 9.66 1.73 0.43
C ILE A 157 9.34 2.34 -0.93
N ILE A 158 10.37 2.57 -1.77
CA ILE A 158 10.22 3.29 -3.04
C ILE A 158 10.38 2.31 -4.20
N HIS A 159 9.35 2.22 -5.03
CA HIS A 159 9.37 1.50 -6.31
C HIS A 159 9.42 2.52 -7.43
N HIS A 160 10.49 2.53 -8.21
CA HIS A 160 10.76 3.54 -9.23
C HIS A 160 10.87 2.89 -10.61
N VAL A 161 10.13 3.46 -11.56
CA VAL A 161 10.20 3.11 -12.98
C VAL A 161 10.35 4.35 -13.83
N ILE A 162 11.08 4.23 -14.94
CA ILE A 162 11.19 5.28 -15.95
C ILE A 162 10.19 4.97 -17.06
N VAL A 163 9.39 5.97 -17.41
CA VAL A 163 8.37 5.90 -18.45
C VAL A 163 8.60 6.99 -19.51
N PRO A 164 8.08 6.89 -20.74
CA PRO A 164 8.15 7.99 -21.70
C PRO A 164 7.43 9.25 -21.19
N GLY A 165 7.95 10.43 -21.53
CA GLY A 165 7.31 11.72 -21.27
C GLY A 165 8.05 12.58 -20.25
N ASP A 166 7.38 13.66 -19.85
CA ASP A 166 7.92 14.77 -19.04
C ASP A 166 7.21 14.98 -17.70
N LYS A 167 6.46 13.96 -17.23
CA LYS A 167 5.72 14.02 -15.97
C LYS A 167 6.36 13.15 -14.92
N LEU A 168 6.21 13.54 -13.66
CA LEU A 168 6.54 12.72 -12.50
C LEU A 168 5.22 12.38 -11.79
N LYS A 169 4.85 11.11 -11.80
CA LYS A 169 3.70 10.60 -11.06
C LYS A 169 4.17 9.93 -9.78
N LEU A 170 3.58 10.36 -8.68
CA LEU A 170 3.87 9.87 -7.34
C LEU A 170 2.58 9.30 -6.74
N THR A 171 2.60 8.02 -6.38
CA THR A 171 1.50 7.39 -5.62
C THR A 171 2.04 6.99 -4.26
N VAL A 172 1.49 7.57 -3.21
CA VAL A 172 1.81 7.23 -1.81
C VAL A 172 0.70 6.35 -1.26
N MET A 173 1.07 5.18 -0.78
CA MET A 173 0.22 4.26 -0.02
C MET A 173 0.72 4.20 1.43
N THR A 174 -0.16 4.36 2.38
CA THR A 174 0.13 4.13 3.80
C THR A 174 -0.32 2.71 4.17
N LYS A 175 0.65 1.79 4.27
CA LYS A 175 0.41 0.34 4.40
C LYS A 175 0.50 -0.11 5.85
N GLY A 176 -0.66 -0.44 6.44
CA GLY A 176 -0.74 -0.91 7.83
C GLY A 176 -0.01 -2.23 8.07
N GLY A 177 0.67 -2.35 9.22
CA GLY A 177 1.44 -3.56 9.57
C GLY A 177 0.55 -4.77 9.86
N GLY A 178 -0.65 -4.56 10.41
CA GLY A 178 -1.58 -5.64 10.73
C GLY A 178 -1.96 -6.46 9.51
N CYS A 179 -2.38 -5.81 8.45
CA CYS A 179 -2.73 -6.46 7.19
C CYS A 179 -1.50 -6.88 6.37
N GLU A 180 -0.40 -6.11 6.38
CA GLU A 180 0.85 -6.53 5.71
C GLU A 180 1.35 -7.88 6.23
N ASN A 181 1.27 -8.13 7.53
CA ASN A 181 1.67 -9.39 8.16
C ASN A 181 0.88 -10.61 7.67
N LYS A 182 -0.28 -10.40 7.06
CA LYS A 182 -1.15 -11.47 6.53
C LYS A 182 -0.92 -11.75 5.04
N SER A 183 -0.13 -10.92 4.37
CA SER A 183 0.25 -11.13 2.97
C SER A 183 1.12 -12.38 2.81
N ARG A 184 0.98 -13.08 1.70
CA ARG A 184 1.64 -14.37 1.44
C ARG A 184 2.13 -14.45 0.01
N PHE A 185 3.16 -15.26 -0.17
CA PHE A 185 3.76 -15.63 -1.45
C PHE A 185 3.81 -17.15 -1.57
N LYS A 186 3.62 -17.66 -2.79
CA LYS A 186 3.80 -19.07 -3.12
C LYS A 186 4.34 -19.25 -4.55
N MET A 187 5.34 -20.09 -4.69
CA MET A 187 5.79 -20.57 -5.99
C MET A 187 4.99 -21.84 -6.32
N PHE A 188 4.10 -21.73 -7.30
CA PHE A 188 3.39 -22.89 -7.83
C PHE A 188 4.22 -23.63 -8.88
N ARG A 189 3.89 -24.89 -9.13
CA ARG A 189 4.38 -25.60 -10.30
C ARG A 189 3.73 -25.01 -11.55
N PRO A 190 4.43 -24.91 -12.69
CA PRO A 190 3.85 -24.36 -13.92
C PRO A 190 2.63 -25.15 -14.43
N THR A 191 2.49 -26.39 -13.98
CA THR A 191 1.35 -27.28 -14.27
C THR A 191 0.19 -27.14 -13.28
N ALA A 192 0.25 -26.17 -12.35
CA ALA A 192 -0.84 -25.96 -11.41
C ALA A 192 -2.10 -25.46 -12.16
N GLU A 193 -3.22 -26.05 -11.82
CA GLU A 193 -4.51 -25.67 -12.38
C GLU A 193 -5.01 -24.34 -11.76
N LYS A 194 -5.81 -23.59 -12.52
CA LYS A 194 -6.43 -22.31 -12.07
C LYS A 194 -7.14 -22.49 -10.71
N GLY A 195 -7.86 -23.59 -10.52
CA GLY A 195 -8.57 -23.89 -9.27
C GLY A 195 -7.65 -23.93 -8.05
N GLN A 196 -6.48 -24.56 -8.17
CA GLN A 196 -5.50 -24.62 -7.07
C GLN A 196 -4.95 -23.26 -6.66
N ILE A 197 -4.83 -22.33 -7.61
CA ILE A 197 -4.40 -20.96 -7.36
C ILE A 197 -5.52 -20.19 -6.66
N ILE A 198 -6.76 -20.32 -7.14
CA ILE A 198 -7.94 -19.69 -6.55
C ILE A 198 -8.11 -20.17 -5.10
N ASP A 199 -8.10 -21.47 -4.86
CA ASP A 199 -8.27 -22.04 -3.54
C ASP A 199 -7.20 -21.53 -2.57
N TRP A 200 -5.93 -21.45 -3.02
CA TRP A 200 -4.86 -20.91 -2.19
C TRP A 200 -5.04 -19.41 -1.88
N ILE A 201 -5.51 -18.61 -2.83
CA ILE A 201 -5.78 -17.17 -2.59
C ILE A 201 -6.90 -17.02 -1.55
N VAL A 202 -7.97 -17.80 -1.67
CA VAL A 202 -9.07 -17.81 -0.72
C VAL A 202 -8.59 -18.25 0.67
N ASP A 203 -7.75 -19.28 0.77
CA ASP A 203 -7.14 -19.75 2.01
C ASP A 203 -6.27 -18.67 2.69
N VAL A 204 -5.52 -17.89 1.90
CA VAL A 204 -4.72 -16.76 2.42
C VAL A 204 -5.64 -15.74 3.08
N VAL A 205 -6.74 -15.37 2.42
CA VAL A 205 -7.70 -14.40 2.96
C VAL A 205 -8.41 -14.96 4.20
N ASN A 206 -8.83 -16.21 4.17
CA ASN A 206 -9.43 -16.87 5.32
C ASN A 206 -8.48 -16.89 6.53
N SER A 207 -7.20 -17.20 6.29
CA SER A 207 -6.15 -17.21 7.31
C SER A 207 -5.79 -15.79 7.83
N ALA A 208 -6.10 -14.74 7.08
CA ALA A 208 -5.93 -13.36 7.56
C ALA A 208 -6.88 -13.07 8.73
N GLY A 209 -8.12 -13.55 8.63
CA GLY A 209 -9.10 -13.51 9.72
C GLY A 209 -9.42 -12.09 10.20
N ALA A 210 -10.02 -11.99 11.38
CA ALA A 210 -10.40 -10.72 12.02
C ALA A 210 -9.20 -9.79 12.30
N ASP A 211 -8.02 -10.35 12.57
CA ASP A 211 -6.82 -9.60 12.94
C ASP A 211 -6.35 -8.60 11.87
N ALA A 212 -6.77 -8.79 10.62
CA ALA A 212 -6.44 -7.89 9.51
C ALA A 212 -7.54 -6.87 9.20
N CYS A 213 -8.56 -6.77 10.04
CA CYS A 213 -9.65 -5.79 9.99
C CYS A 213 -10.42 -5.76 8.65
N PRO A 214 -11.17 -6.82 8.30
CA PRO A 214 -12.03 -6.82 7.12
C PRO A 214 -13.16 -5.75 7.23
N PRO A 215 -13.80 -5.34 6.11
CA PRO A 215 -13.67 -5.92 4.77
C PRO A 215 -12.35 -5.56 4.09
N PHE A 216 -11.83 -6.52 3.32
CA PHE A 216 -10.52 -6.41 2.71
C PHE A 216 -10.55 -5.78 1.31
N VAL A 217 -9.44 -5.17 0.91
CA VAL A 217 -9.03 -5.06 -0.49
C VAL A 217 -7.87 -6.03 -0.71
N VAL A 218 -8.00 -6.92 -1.67
CA VAL A 218 -7.04 -7.99 -1.92
C VAL A 218 -6.29 -7.75 -3.21
N GLY A 219 -5.00 -7.50 -3.12
CA GLY A 219 -4.12 -7.39 -4.28
C GLY A 219 -3.48 -8.74 -4.60
N VAL A 220 -3.56 -9.17 -5.85
CA VAL A 220 -2.97 -10.43 -6.34
C VAL A 220 -1.97 -10.12 -7.42
N GLY A 221 -0.75 -10.63 -7.29
CA GLY A 221 0.30 -10.56 -8.30
C GLY A 221 0.61 -11.95 -8.86
N ILE A 222 0.51 -12.13 -10.17
CA ILE A 222 0.74 -13.42 -10.83
C ILE A 222 1.80 -13.26 -11.91
N GLY A 223 2.84 -14.10 -11.86
CA GLY A 223 3.93 -14.06 -12.83
C GLY A 223 5.11 -13.20 -12.39
N GLY A 224 6.01 -12.88 -13.32
CA GLY A 224 7.33 -12.33 -13.00
C GLY A 224 8.22 -13.37 -12.33
N ASP A 225 8.82 -12.97 -11.24
CA ASP A 225 9.62 -13.81 -10.34
C ASP A 225 9.14 -13.65 -8.89
N PHE A 226 9.96 -14.09 -7.93
CA PHE A 226 9.65 -13.94 -6.49
C PHE A 226 9.41 -12.48 -6.08
N GLU A 227 10.24 -11.58 -6.56
CA GLU A 227 10.18 -10.16 -6.21
C GLU A 227 9.03 -9.45 -6.92
N LEU A 228 8.96 -9.63 -8.25
CA LEU A 228 7.99 -8.93 -9.09
C LEU A 228 6.55 -9.32 -8.77
N SER A 229 6.25 -10.58 -8.46
CA SER A 229 4.90 -10.98 -8.07
C SER A 229 4.44 -10.32 -6.77
N CYS A 230 5.34 -10.16 -5.78
CA CYS A 230 5.06 -9.43 -4.55
C CYS A 230 4.84 -7.93 -4.82
N LEU A 231 5.65 -7.33 -5.70
CA LEU A 231 5.46 -5.94 -6.14
C LEU A 231 4.12 -5.74 -6.85
N LEU A 232 3.78 -6.63 -7.78
CA LEU A 232 2.51 -6.59 -8.52
C LEU A 232 1.31 -6.67 -7.58
N SER A 233 1.31 -7.58 -6.60
CA SER A 233 0.23 -7.71 -5.63
C SER A 233 0.02 -6.43 -4.82
N LYS A 234 1.10 -5.73 -4.48
CA LYS A 234 1.03 -4.45 -3.77
C LYS A 234 0.61 -3.30 -4.70
N LYS A 235 1.10 -3.28 -5.95
CA LYS A 235 0.71 -2.28 -6.96
C LYS A 235 -0.78 -2.42 -7.34
N ALA A 236 -1.30 -3.65 -7.39
CA ALA A 236 -2.71 -3.92 -7.66
C ALA A 236 -3.63 -3.15 -6.70
N LEU A 237 -3.26 -3.02 -5.43
CA LEU A 237 -3.99 -2.26 -4.42
C LEU A 237 -4.13 -0.76 -4.76
N CYS A 238 -3.29 -0.21 -5.64
CA CYS A 238 -3.39 1.19 -6.05
C CYS A 238 -4.36 1.41 -7.23
N ARG A 239 -5.02 0.37 -7.73
CA ARG A 239 -6.06 0.51 -8.75
C ARG A 239 -7.36 1.00 -8.12
N ASN A 240 -8.16 1.71 -8.92
CA ASN A 240 -9.52 2.06 -8.52
C ASN A 240 -10.38 0.80 -8.40
N LEU A 241 -11.10 0.63 -7.28
CA LEU A 241 -11.88 -0.58 -6.97
C LEU A 241 -13.02 -0.83 -7.97
N ALA A 242 -13.56 0.23 -8.57
CA ALA A 242 -14.62 0.12 -9.59
C ALA A 242 -14.07 -0.20 -10.99
N GLN A 243 -12.77 -0.12 -11.21
CA GLN A 243 -12.15 -0.35 -12.49
C GLN A 243 -11.92 -1.85 -12.72
N LYS A 244 -12.61 -2.42 -13.69
CA LYS A 244 -12.38 -3.79 -14.15
C LYS A 244 -10.96 -3.95 -14.71
N ASN A 245 -10.41 -5.15 -14.61
CA ASN A 245 -9.18 -5.49 -15.30
C ASN A 245 -9.33 -5.31 -16.82
N SER A 246 -8.30 -4.84 -17.49
CA SER A 246 -8.31 -4.65 -18.94
C SER A 246 -8.31 -5.97 -19.72
N ASP A 247 -7.82 -7.06 -19.12
CA ASP A 247 -7.88 -8.41 -19.65
C ASP A 247 -9.13 -9.11 -19.10
N GLU A 248 -10.03 -9.54 -19.99
CA GLU A 248 -11.31 -10.16 -19.62
C GLU A 248 -11.14 -11.43 -18.75
N PHE A 249 -10.13 -12.25 -19.05
CA PHE A 249 -9.84 -13.44 -18.26
C PHE A 249 -9.53 -13.11 -16.79
N TYR A 250 -8.75 -12.05 -16.56
CA TYR A 250 -8.43 -11.61 -15.20
C TYR A 250 -9.57 -10.82 -14.57
N ALA A 251 -10.38 -10.11 -15.35
CA ALA A 251 -11.60 -9.48 -14.84
C ALA A 251 -12.59 -10.52 -14.31
N GLU A 252 -12.80 -11.64 -15.01
CA GLU A 252 -13.61 -12.75 -14.54
C GLU A 252 -13.00 -13.43 -13.29
N LEU A 253 -11.68 -13.56 -13.25
CA LEU A 253 -10.97 -14.10 -12.08
C LEU A 253 -11.14 -13.20 -10.84
N GLU A 254 -11.08 -11.87 -10.99
CA GLU A 254 -11.34 -10.91 -9.91
C GLU A 254 -12.75 -11.10 -9.31
N VAL A 255 -13.76 -11.28 -10.17
CA VAL A 255 -15.16 -11.51 -9.76
C VAL A 255 -15.34 -12.86 -9.07
N ASP A 256 -14.77 -13.95 -9.61
CA ASP A 256 -14.85 -15.29 -9.01
C ASP A 256 -14.18 -15.31 -7.63
N LEU A 257 -12.98 -14.74 -7.52
CA LEU A 257 -12.26 -14.63 -6.25
C LEU A 257 -13.06 -13.83 -5.22
N LEU A 258 -13.60 -12.67 -5.59
CA LEU A 258 -14.41 -11.84 -4.68
C LEU A 258 -15.64 -12.60 -4.17
N SER A 259 -16.34 -13.30 -5.07
CA SER A 259 -17.51 -14.13 -4.71
C SER A 259 -17.15 -15.22 -3.69
N ARG A 260 -16.06 -15.96 -3.92
CA ARG A 260 -15.60 -17.03 -3.01
C ARG A 260 -15.10 -16.49 -1.68
N ILE A 261 -14.41 -15.35 -1.68
CA ILE A 261 -13.93 -14.70 -0.46
C ILE A 261 -15.12 -14.23 0.38
N ASN A 262 -16.13 -13.64 -0.24
CA ASN A 262 -17.33 -13.20 0.47
C ASN A 262 -18.16 -14.38 1.00
N ALA A 263 -18.15 -15.52 0.31
CA ALA A 263 -18.77 -16.75 0.80
C ALA A 263 -18.09 -17.34 2.07
N LEU A 264 -16.90 -16.85 2.47
CA LEU A 264 -16.29 -17.21 3.75
C LEU A 264 -17.10 -16.72 4.95
N GLY A 265 -17.90 -15.65 4.78
CA GLY A 265 -18.75 -15.11 5.83
C GLY A 265 -18.01 -14.52 7.03
N LEU A 266 -16.72 -14.14 6.87
CA LEU A 266 -15.97 -13.46 7.94
C LEU A 266 -16.63 -12.12 8.32
N GLY A 267 -17.13 -11.41 7.33
CA GLY A 267 -17.83 -10.15 7.49
C GLY A 267 -16.98 -9.01 8.03
N PRO A 268 -17.58 -7.81 8.19
CA PRO A 268 -16.90 -6.63 8.72
C PRO A 268 -16.31 -6.88 10.10
N GLN A 269 -15.06 -6.52 10.29
CA GLN A 269 -14.24 -6.73 11.50
C GLN A 269 -14.17 -8.21 11.98
N GLY A 270 -14.52 -9.16 11.09
CA GLY A 270 -14.54 -10.59 11.42
C GLY A 270 -15.69 -11.01 12.34
N LEU A 271 -16.76 -10.24 12.40
CA LEU A 271 -17.92 -10.47 13.27
C LEU A 271 -19.10 -11.12 12.53
N GLY A 272 -18.84 -11.68 11.35
CA GLY A 272 -19.84 -12.29 10.49
C GLY A 272 -20.53 -11.30 9.56
N GLY A 273 -21.08 -11.79 8.46
CA GLY A 273 -21.76 -10.99 7.44
C GLY A 273 -21.34 -11.38 6.03
N ASP A 274 -21.97 -10.76 5.05
CA ASP A 274 -21.79 -11.07 3.62
C ASP A 274 -20.52 -10.44 3.03
N THR A 275 -20.02 -9.36 3.66
CA THR A 275 -18.92 -8.55 3.12
C THR A 275 -17.59 -8.87 3.82
N THR A 276 -16.84 -9.83 3.32
CA THR A 276 -15.47 -10.16 3.77
C THR A 276 -14.43 -9.30 3.04
N ALA A 277 -14.66 -9.01 1.75
CA ALA A 277 -13.82 -8.13 0.94
C ALA A 277 -14.67 -7.18 0.09
N LEU A 278 -14.12 -6.00 -0.19
CA LEU A 278 -14.70 -4.99 -1.08
C LEU A 278 -14.29 -5.25 -2.53
N ALA A 279 -13.06 -5.66 -2.75
CA ALA A 279 -12.52 -5.94 -4.08
C ALA A 279 -11.37 -6.94 -4.05
N VAL A 280 -11.17 -7.62 -5.17
CA VAL A 280 -9.95 -8.36 -5.53
C VAL A 280 -9.41 -7.76 -6.81
N LEU A 281 -8.13 -7.41 -6.82
CA LEU A 281 -7.45 -6.75 -7.93
C LEU A 281 -6.24 -7.58 -8.35
N VAL A 282 -6.16 -7.95 -9.63
CA VAL A 282 -5.11 -8.82 -10.16
C VAL A 282 -4.20 -8.04 -11.10
N GLU A 283 -2.89 -8.11 -10.85
CA GLU A 283 -1.85 -7.63 -11.78
C GLU A 283 -0.97 -8.79 -12.20
N THR A 284 -0.53 -8.76 -13.46
CA THR A 284 0.22 -9.87 -14.04
C THR A 284 1.47 -9.44 -14.77
N ALA A 285 2.44 -10.36 -14.87
CA ALA A 285 3.61 -10.20 -15.70
C ALA A 285 3.99 -11.52 -16.35
N ALA A 286 4.72 -11.45 -17.47
CA ALA A 286 5.35 -12.63 -18.07
C ALA A 286 6.29 -13.30 -17.07
N CYS A 287 6.32 -14.63 -17.03
CA CYS A 287 7.18 -15.40 -16.14
C CYS A 287 7.98 -16.48 -16.89
N HIS A 288 8.96 -17.06 -16.21
CA HIS A 288 9.70 -18.17 -16.76
C HIS A 288 8.80 -19.40 -16.93
N ILE A 289 8.94 -20.14 -18.05
CA ILE A 289 8.10 -21.30 -18.39
C ILE A 289 8.07 -22.39 -17.30
N ALA A 290 9.13 -22.48 -16.49
CA ALA A 290 9.25 -23.46 -15.39
C ALA A 290 8.83 -22.89 -14.02
N SER A 291 8.24 -21.70 -13.95
CA SER A 291 7.82 -21.08 -12.69
C SER A 291 6.45 -20.43 -12.79
N LEU A 292 5.71 -20.41 -11.68
CA LEU A 292 4.43 -19.72 -11.56
C LEU A 292 4.34 -19.08 -10.17
N PRO A 293 4.97 -17.90 -10.00
CA PRO A 293 4.89 -17.16 -8.74
C PRO A 293 3.53 -16.49 -8.59
N VAL A 294 2.97 -16.57 -7.39
CA VAL A 294 1.73 -15.88 -7.01
C VAL A 294 1.92 -15.25 -5.65
N ALA A 295 1.56 -13.98 -5.52
CA ALA A 295 1.56 -13.25 -4.28
C ALA A 295 0.17 -12.68 -3.98
N VAL A 296 -0.18 -12.65 -2.70
CA VAL A 296 -1.42 -12.03 -2.19
C VAL A 296 -1.03 -10.98 -1.17
N ASN A 297 -1.42 -9.75 -1.39
CA ASN A 297 -1.25 -8.66 -0.45
C ASN A 297 -2.62 -8.27 0.13
N ILE A 298 -2.74 -8.34 1.46
CA ILE A 298 -3.98 -8.02 2.15
C ILE A 298 -3.96 -6.56 2.58
N GLU A 299 -5.05 -5.85 2.32
CA GLU A 299 -5.30 -4.51 2.85
C GLU A 299 -6.63 -4.50 3.60
N CYS A 300 -6.72 -3.71 4.68
CA CYS A 300 -7.92 -3.61 5.51
C CYS A 300 -8.92 -2.58 4.95
N HIS A 301 -10.05 -2.42 5.62
CA HIS A 301 -11.07 -1.41 5.30
C HIS A 301 -10.52 0.03 5.27
N SER A 302 -9.43 0.31 5.98
CA SER A 302 -8.74 1.60 5.94
C SER A 302 -7.75 1.68 4.78
N HIS A 303 -8.12 1.18 3.61
CA HIS A 303 -7.29 1.20 2.42
C HIS A 303 -7.04 2.62 1.93
N ARG A 304 -5.77 3.08 1.99
CA ARG A 304 -5.40 4.49 1.84
C ARG A 304 -4.25 4.66 0.87
N HIS A 305 -4.52 5.32 -0.23
CA HIS A 305 -3.48 5.79 -1.15
C HIS A 305 -3.92 7.08 -1.83
N LYS A 306 -2.95 7.90 -2.22
CA LYS A 306 -3.20 9.15 -2.96
C LYS A 306 -2.15 9.30 -4.06
N THR A 307 -2.54 9.92 -5.16
CA THR A 307 -1.67 10.09 -6.34
C THR A 307 -1.62 11.55 -6.73
N ALA A 308 -0.42 12.02 -7.10
CA ALA A 308 -0.21 13.32 -7.75
C ALA A 308 0.64 13.16 -9.00
N ILE A 309 0.41 14.03 -9.97
CA ILE A 309 1.21 14.16 -11.19
C ILE A 309 1.73 15.59 -11.25
N ILE A 310 3.04 15.74 -11.31
CA ILE A 310 3.74 17.03 -11.35
C ILE A 310 4.67 17.11 -12.54
#